data_0d59245ec2f217d1e0891b41df71f863
#
_entry.id   0d59245ec2f217d1e0891b41df71f863
#
_cell.length_a   1.000
_cell.length_b   1.000
_cell.length_c   1.000
_cell.angle_alpha   90.00
_cell.angle_beta   90.00
_cell.angle_gamma   90.00
#
_symmetry.space_group_name_H-M   'P 1'
#
loop_
_entity.id
_entity.type
_entity.pdbx_description
1 polymer ?
#
loop_
_entity_poly.entity_id
_entity_poly.type
_entity_poly.pdbx_seq_one_letter_code
_entity_poly.pdbx_strand_id
1 'polypeptide(L)'
;MTIALALEYIPRRMEELGHGKNYYIRFRHFVLQPSAHMDLEAYNEFYMLIDEPDNINITSDFGLFDLSFDRTNEQQYEHQGFISVQNYANNVNHVRFIQVIPKQIISKN
;
A
#
# COMPACT_ATOMS: atom_id res chain seq x y z
N MET A 1 3.02 -9.67 2.08
CA MET A 1 1.86 -9.85 3.00
C MET A 1 0.78 -10.63 2.28
N THR A 2 0.12 -11.54 2.95
CA THR A 2 -0.99 -12.27 2.35
C THR A 2 -2.25 -11.39 2.33
N ILE A 3 -3.18 -11.74 1.45
CA ILE A 3 -4.47 -11.03 1.39
C ILE A 3 -5.19 -11.16 2.74
N ALA A 4 -5.16 -12.34 3.36
CA ALA A 4 -5.83 -12.56 4.63
C ALA A 4 -5.30 -11.64 5.73
N LEU A 5 -3.97 -11.50 5.83
CA LEU A 5 -3.37 -10.60 6.81
C LEU A 5 -3.70 -9.14 6.53
N ALA A 6 -3.72 -8.77 5.25
CA ALA A 6 -4.08 -7.41 4.87
C ALA A 6 -5.52 -7.09 5.27
N LEU A 7 -6.44 -8.04 5.04
CA LEU A 7 -7.85 -7.84 5.38
C LEU A 7 -8.10 -7.80 6.89
N GLU A 8 -7.18 -8.32 7.69
CA GLU A 8 -7.22 -8.17 9.15
C GLU A 8 -6.61 -6.85 9.60
N TYR A 9 -5.54 -6.44 8.94
CA TYR A 9 -4.83 -5.22 9.29
C TYR A 9 -5.63 -3.96 8.98
N ILE A 10 -6.27 -3.93 7.81
CA ILE A 10 -6.92 -2.72 7.32
C ILE A 10 -7.99 -2.19 8.28
N PRO A 11 -8.93 -3.01 8.80
CA PRO A 11 -9.93 -2.49 9.73
C PRO A 11 -9.32 -1.90 11.00
N ARG A 12 -8.29 -2.54 11.55
CA ARG A 12 -7.61 -2.03 12.74
C ARG A 12 -6.93 -0.70 12.45
N ARG A 13 -6.28 -0.61 11.28
CA ARG A 13 -5.58 0.61 10.89
C ARG A 13 -6.55 1.76 10.67
N MET A 14 -7.68 1.48 10.03
CA MET A 14 -8.69 2.50 9.79
C MET A 14 -9.32 2.99 11.08
N GLU A 15 -9.46 2.13 12.07
CA GLU A 15 -9.90 2.52 13.38
C GLU A 15 -8.90 3.46 14.05
N GLU A 16 -7.61 3.12 13.98
CA GLU A 16 -6.55 3.98 14.52
C GLU A 16 -6.54 5.35 13.88
N LEU A 17 -6.82 5.41 12.58
CA LEU A 17 -6.82 6.66 11.84
C LEU A 17 -8.12 7.46 12.02
N GLY A 18 -9.08 6.93 12.73
CA GLY A 18 -10.32 7.62 13.03
C GLY A 18 -11.39 7.48 11.95
N HIS A 19 -11.17 6.62 10.96
CA HIS A 19 -12.15 6.44 9.89
C HIS A 19 -13.22 5.39 10.20
N GLY A 20 -12.94 4.49 11.16
CA GLY A 20 -13.85 3.42 11.47
C GLY A 20 -14.14 2.56 10.24
N LYS A 21 -15.41 2.45 9.89
CA LYS A 21 -15.84 1.67 8.72
C LYS A 21 -16.09 2.53 7.48
N ASN A 22 -15.74 3.80 7.54
CA ASN A 22 -15.98 4.73 6.42
C ASN A 22 -14.88 4.69 5.40
N TYR A 23 -14.74 3.57 4.74
CA TYR A 23 -13.76 3.39 3.70
C TYR A 23 -14.19 2.26 2.77
N TYR A 24 -13.51 2.17 1.62
CA TYR A 24 -13.66 1.02 0.73
C TYR A 24 -12.28 0.62 0.24
N ILE A 25 -12.19 -0.59 -0.30
CA ILE A 25 -10.93 -1.13 -0.80
C ILE A 25 -11.06 -1.48 -2.26
N ARG A 26 -9.92 -1.42 -2.96
CA ARG A 26 -9.83 -1.85 -4.35
C ARG A 26 -8.60 -2.72 -4.49
N PHE A 27 -8.75 -3.82 -5.20
CA PHE A 27 -7.60 -4.65 -5.54
C PHE A 27 -6.95 -4.07 -6.78
N ARG A 28 -5.65 -3.83 -6.71
CA ARG A 28 -4.89 -3.26 -7.82
C ARG A 28 -3.80 -4.24 -8.23
N HIS A 29 -3.68 -4.44 -9.53
CA HIS A 29 -2.69 -5.35 -10.08
C HIS A 29 -1.96 -4.64 -11.21
N PHE A 30 -0.65 -4.53 -11.07
CA PHE A 30 0.20 -3.88 -12.05
C PHE A 30 1.19 -4.88 -12.62
N VAL A 31 1.43 -4.78 -13.91
CA VAL A 31 2.38 -5.64 -14.60
C VAL A 31 3.54 -4.75 -15.05
N LEU A 32 4.74 -5.03 -14.55
CA LEU A 32 5.92 -4.26 -14.88
C LEU A 32 6.87 -5.05 -15.76
N GLN A 33 7.22 -4.47 -16.88
CA GLN A 33 8.22 -5.04 -17.78
C GLN A 33 9.59 -5.02 -17.11
N PRO A 34 10.57 -5.80 -17.62
CA PRO A 34 11.93 -5.77 -17.07
C PRO A 34 12.47 -4.35 -17.04
N SER A 35 13.05 -3.98 -15.91
CA SER A 35 13.64 -2.66 -15.68
C SER A 35 12.66 -1.49 -15.71
N ALA A 36 11.37 -1.77 -15.79
CA ALA A 36 10.35 -0.71 -15.78
C ALA A 36 10.09 -0.21 -14.36
N HIS A 37 9.58 1.00 -14.27
CA HIS A 37 9.12 1.53 -13.00
C HIS A 37 7.77 2.19 -13.19
N MET A 38 7.08 2.41 -12.07
CA MET A 38 5.83 3.14 -12.06
C MET A 38 5.72 3.95 -10.79
N ASP A 39 4.93 4.99 -10.84
CA ASP A 39 4.68 5.85 -9.71
C ASP A 39 3.19 5.88 -9.39
N LEU A 40 2.88 5.94 -8.10
CA LEU A 40 1.52 6.08 -7.61
C LEU A 40 1.47 7.26 -6.65
N GLU A 41 0.33 7.88 -6.56
CA GLU A 41 0.10 8.94 -5.59
C GLU A 41 -1.04 8.50 -4.67
N ALA A 42 -0.75 8.47 -3.38
CA ALA A 42 -1.69 7.98 -2.37
C ALA A 42 -1.82 9.01 -1.25
N TYR A 43 -2.33 10.19 -1.60
CA TYR A 43 -2.60 11.23 -0.62
C TYR A 43 -4.01 11.03 -0.07
N ASN A 44 -4.12 10.97 1.25
CA ASN A 44 -5.38 10.70 1.96
C ASN A 44 -5.91 9.28 1.71
N GLU A 45 -5.03 8.37 1.33
CA GLU A 45 -5.34 6.96 1.16
C GLU A 45 -4.04 6.17 1.33
N PHE A 46 -4.11 4.84 1.30
CA PHE A 46 -2.87 4.07 1.32
C PHE A 46 -3.01 2.78 0.51
N TYR A 47 -1.84 2.21 0.19
CA TYR A 47 -1.73 0.96 -0.54
C TYR A 47 -1.05 -0.06 0.35
N MET A 48 -1.64 -1.25 0.44
CA MET A 48 -1.03 -2.38 1.13
C MET A 48 -0.44 -3.32 0.10
N LEU A 49 0.87 -3.55 0.18
CA LEU A 49 1.51 -4.51 -0.71
C LEU A 49 1.14 -5.93 -0.31
N ILE A 50 0.61 -6.70 -1.24
CA ILE A 50 0.30 -8.12 -1.04
C ILE A 50 1.13 -8.95 -2.01
N ASP A 51 1.42 -10.21 -1.64
CA ASP A 51 2.18 -11.14 -2.48
C ASP A 51 3.54 -10.52 -2.89
N GLU A 52 4.50 -10.55 -2.00
CA GLU A 52 5.81 -9.94 -2.21
C GLU A 52 6.52 -10.55 -3.42
N PRO A 53 6.62 -9.81 -4.53
CA PRO A 53 7.38 -10.29 -5.68
C PRO A 53 8.88 -10.13 -5.45
N ASP A 54 9.66 -11.00 -6.07
CA ASP A 54 11.11 -10.89 -6.00
C ASP A 54 11.61 -9.74 -6.90
N ASN A 55 12.71 -9.12 -6.47
CA ASN A 55 13.41 -8.10 -7.25
C ASN A 55 12.55 -6.88 -7.56
N ILE A 56 11.65 -6.55 -6.66
CA ILE A 56 10.88 -5.32 -6.69
C ILE A 56 11.34 -4.43 -5.56
N ASN A 57 11.55 -3.16 -5.86
CA ASN A 57 11.86 -2.16 -4.84
C ASN A 57 10.73 -1.14 -4.80
N ILE A 58 10.21 -0.88 -3.62
CA ILE A 58 9.14 0.09 -3.41
C ILE A 58 9.61 1.12 -2.41
N THR A 59 9.52 2.38 -2.80
CA THR A 59 9.82 3.50 -1.93
C THR A 59 8.58 4.39 -1.82
N SER A 60 8.36 4.95 -0.65
CA SER A 60 7.22 5.85 -0.45
C SER A 60 7.53 6.85 0.64
N ASP A 61 6.71 7.89 0.71
CA ASP A 61 6.85 8.91 1.76
C ASP A 61 6.58 8.35 3.13
N PHE A 62 5.76 7.30 3.20
CA PHE A 62 5.50 6.58 4.43
C PHE A 62 6.04 5.18 4.28
N GLY A 63 6.59 4.64 5.33
CA GLY A 63 6.99 3.24 5.33
C GLY A 63 8.47 2.98 5.22
N LEU A 64 9.23 3.96 4.79
CA LEU A 64 10.69 3.77 4.71
C LEU A 64 11.45 4.35 5.88
N PHE A 65 10.87 5.33 6.52
CA PHE A 65 11.65 6.17 7.37
C PHE A 65 11.95 5.60 8.72
N ASP A 66 11.11 4.73 9.17
CA ASP A 66 11.18 4.31 10.56
C ASP A 66 11.74 2.92 10.73
N LEU A 67 12.79 2.63 9.98
CA LEU A 67 13.48 1.37 10.11
C LEU A 67 14.09 1.18 11.49
N SER A 68 14.28 2.28 12.20
CA SER A 68 14.83 2.24 13.56
C SER A 68 13.77 2.04 14.63
N PHE A 69 12.50 2.06 14.28
CA PHE A 69 11.42 1.92 15.23
C PHE A 69 10.82 0.53 15.19
N ASP A 70 10.17 0.17 16.29
CA ASP A 70 9.45 -1.09 16.37
C ASP A 70 8.15 -1.01 15.58
N ARG A 71 8.27 -1.14 14.28
CA ARG A 71 7.11 -1.22 13.44
C ARG A 71 6.61 -2.64 13.44
N THR A 72 5.30 -2.79 13.41
CA THR A 72 4.75 -4.12 13.22
C THR A 72 5.10 -4.60 11.81
N ASN A 73 5.13 -5.92 11.64
CA ASN A 73 5.43 -6.49 10.33
C ASN A 73 4.44 -6.00 9.27
N GLU A 74 3.19 -5.76 9.67
CA GLU A 74 2.16 -5.31 8.74
C GLU A 74 2.39 -3.89 8.26
N GLN A 75 2.92 -3.01 9.13
CA GLN A 75 3.11 -1.61 8.78
C GLN A 75 4.13 -1.40 7.68
N GLN A 76 5.08 -2.30 7.53
CA GLN A 76 6.09 -2.18 6.48
C GLN A 76 5.49 -2.32 5.08
N TYR A 77 4.29 -2.86 4.98
CA TYR A 77 3.61 -3.05 3.69
C TYR A 77 2.63 -1.91 3.37
N GLU A 78 2.46 -0.98 4.29
CA GLU A 78 1.59 0.19 4.08
C GLU A 78 2.39 1.31 3.44
N HIS A 79 1.95 1.81 2.30
CA HIS A 79 2.63 2.87 1.58
C HIS A 79 1.68 4.03 1.34
N GLN A 80 2.15 5.24 1.60
CA GLN A 80 1.39 6.47 1.44
C GLN A 80 2.24 7.53 0.77
N GLY A 81 1.57 8.55 0.26
CA GLY A 81 2.23 9.67 -0.38
C GLY A 81 2.65 9.32 -1.79
N PHE A 82 3.81 9.75 -2.19
CA PHE A 82 4.37 9.41 -3.48
C PHE A 82 5.02 8.03 -3.37
N ILE A 83 4.56 7.11 -4.20
CA ILE A 83 5.02 5.72 -4.17
C ILE A 83 5.71 5.42 -5.50
N SER A 84 6.94 4.92 -5.43
CA SER A 84 7.69 4.53 -6.61
C SER A 84 7.98 3.04 -6.55
N VAL A 85 7.66 2.33 -7.62
CA VAL A 85 7.83 0.88 -7.73
C VAL A 85 8.76 0.58 -8.90
N GLN A 86 9.85 -0.11 -8.62
CA GLN A 86 10.86 -0.44 -9.63
C GLN A 86 11.01 -1.94 -9.75
N ASN A 87 10.97 -2.43 -10.98
CA ASN A 87 11.23 -3.83 -11.28
C ASN A 87 12.69 -4.00 -11.66
N TYR A 88 13.46 -4.71 -10.84
CA TYR A 88 14.86 -5.01 -11.10
C TYR A 88 15.05 -6.39 -11.71
N ALA A 89 13.99 -7.12 -11.94
CA ALA A 89 14.07 -8.46 -12.52
C ALA A 89 14.34 -8.38 -14.03
N ASN A 90 14.81 -9.48 -14.57
CA ASN A 90 15.04 -9.61 -16.01
C ASN A 90 13.81 -10.11 -16.75
N ASN A 91 12.71 -10.25 -16.05
CA ASN A 91 11.45 -10.72 -16.62
C ASN A 91 10.31 -9.86 -16.10
N VAL A 92 9.14 -10.05 -16.69
CA VAL A 92 7.93 -9.36 -16.27
C VAL A 92 7.61 -9.72 -14.84
N ASN A 93 7.19 -8.71 -14.06
CA ASN A 93 6.83 -8.93 -12.68
C ASN A 93 5.43 -8.38 -12.41
N HIS A 94 4.74 -9.03 -11.48
CA HIS A 94 3.39 -8.67 -11.09
C HIS A 94 3.42 -8.07 -9.69
N VAL A 95 2.85 -6.88 -9.55
CA VAL A 95 2.79 -6.20 -8.26
C VAL A 95 1.33 -6.00 -7.90
N ARG A 96 0.94 -6.48 -6.74
CA ARG A 96 -0.45 -6.43 -6.29
C ARG A 96 -0.56 -5.64 -5.00
N PHE A 97 -1.56 -4.78 -4.98
CA PHE A 97 -1.85 -3.97 -3.80
C PHE A 97 -3.34 -4.05 -3.48
N ILE A 98 -3.64 -3.80 -2.22
CA ILE A 98 -4.98 -3.40 -1.83
C ILE A 98 -4.92 -1.90 -1.57
N GLN A 99 -5.67 -1.14 -2.33
CA GLN A 99 -5.81 0.29 -2.15
C GLN A 99 -6.94 0.54 -1.16
N VAL A 100 -6.66 1.31 -0.12
CA VAL A 100 -7.63 1.62 0.93
C VAL A 100 -7.97 3.09 0.83
N ILE A 101 -9.23 3.39 0.56
CA ILE A 101 -9.68 4.75 0.26
C ILE A 101 -10.71 5.16 1.30
N PRO A 102 -10.36 6.11 2.20
CA PRO A 102 -11.34 6.62 3.15
C PRO A 102 -12.46 7.35 2.42
N LYS A 103 -13.68 7.12 2.85
CA LYS A 103 -14.82 7.85 2.33
C LYS A 103 -14.86 9.21 2.98
N GLN A 104 -15.00 10.23 2.17
CA GLN A 104 -15.17 11.56 2.71
C GLN A 104 -16.58 11.70 3.27
N ILE A 105 -16.66 12.17 4.49
CA ILE A 105 -17.95 12.53 5.06
C ILE A 105 -18.23 13.94 4.57
N ILE A 106 -19.17 14.06 3.66
CA ILE A 106 -19.60 15.37 3.19
C ILE A 106 -20.49 15.95 4.26
N SER A 107 -19.99 17.00 4.89
CA SER A 107 -20.78 17.72 5.86
C SER A 107 -21.89 18.47 5.12
N LYS A 108 -23.09 18.21 5.50
CA LYS A 108 -24.24 18.92 4.95
C LYS A 108 -24.63 20.02 5.90
N ASN A 109 -24.38 21.19 5.50
CA ASN A 109 -24.76 22.38 6.28
C ASN A 109 -25.50 23.34 5.44
#